data_b5487a56b1bc1278a1d650bf0d0ac656
#
_entry.id   b5487a56b1bc1278a1d650bf0d0ac656
#
_cell.length_a   1.000
_cell.length_b   1.000
_cell.length_c   1.000
_cell.angle_alpha   90.00
_cell.angle_beta   90.00
_cell.angle_gamma   90.00
#
_symmetry.space_group_name_H-M   'P 1'
#
loop_
_entity.id
_entity.type
_entity.pdbx_description
1 polymer ?
#
loop_
_entity_poly.entity_id
_entity_poly.type
_entity_poly.pdbx_seq_one_letter_code
_entity_poly.pdbx_strand_id
1 'polypeptide(L)'
;SIFEGIAQDSIVMNLDDLMCVGVNGRVVSSNTINRNALNCPGEVIDALINGSESFLATMRDCGVEIYSGGGETADVGDLTGTVVVDSCAVTAMRKKDLISNSITPNLAIVGLGSAGQSSYEKTQNSGIGSNGLTSARHELLCQRYGEKYPETFDSNLQSNLVYCGPYELNDSLPNSNLEVG
;
A
#
# COMPACT_ATOMS: atom_id res chain seq x y z
N SER A 1 7.42 7.90 10.08
CA SER A 1 6.98 6.75 10.88
C SER A 1 6.53 5.63 9.93
N ILE A 2 6.41 4.39 10.41
CA ILE A 2 5.94 3.25 9.61
C ILE A 2 4.51 3.47 9.09
N PHE A 3 3.69 4.18 9.85
CA PHE A 3 2.31 4.49 9.46
C PHE A 3 2.21 5.51 8.31
N GLU A 4 3.21 6.32 8.09
CA GLU A 4 3.29 7.18 6.90
C GLU A 4 3.44 6.35 5.62
N GLY A 5 4.19 5.23 5.69
CA GLY A 5 4.29 4.28 4.59
C GLY A 5 2.95 3.64 4.24
N ILE A 6 2.15 3.26 5.24
CA ILE A 6 0.80 2.71 5.02
C ILE A 6 -0.11 3.74 4.32
N ALA A 7 -0.02 5.03 4.70
CA ALA A 7 -0.75 6.09 4.04
C ALA A 7 -0.33 6.26 2.58
N GLN A 8 0.98 6.21 2.30
CA GLN A 8 1.52 6.21 0.95
C GLN A 8 0.97 5.06 0.12
N ASP A 9 1.03 3.83 0.64
CA ASP A 9 0.59 2.63 -0.07
C ASP A 9 -0.88 2.73 -0.51
N SER A 10 -1.76 3.20 0.38
CA SER A 10 -3.18 3.34 0.06
C SER A 10 -3.44 4.31 -1.08
N ILE A 11 -2.66 5.39 -1.19
CA ILE A 11 -2.79 6.40 -2.25
C ILE A 11 -2.18 5.90 -3.56
N VAL A 12 -0.98 5.30 -3.51
CA VAL A 12 -0.26 4.82 -4.69
C VAL A 12 -1.06 3.78 -5.45
N MET A 13 -1.70 2.84 -4.76
CA MET A 13 -2.55 1.82 -5.39
C MET A 13 -3.60 2.42 -6.32
N ASN A 14 -4.24 3.52 -5.92
CA ASN A 14 -5.22 4.20 -6.76
C ASN A 14 -4.58 5.02 -7.88
N LEU A 15 -3.44 5.66 -7.61
CA LEU A 15 -2.73 6.44 -8.63
C LEU A 15 -2.22 5.55 -9.75
N ASP A 16 -1.68 4.39 -9.45
CA ASP A 16 -1.18 3.45 -10.43
C ASP A 16 -2.29 3.01 -11.41
N ASP A 17 -3.48 2.72 -10.91
CA ASP A 17 -4.63 2.38 -11.74
C ASP A 17 -5.06 3.53 -12.66
N LEU A 18 -5.07 4.75 -12.14
CA LEU A 18 -5.39 5.93 -12.94
C LEU A 18 -4.32 6.22 -14.00
N MET A 19 -3.04 6.01 -13.68
CA MET A 19 -1.95 6.16 -14.65
C MET A 19 -2.02 5.13 -15.77
N CYS A 20 -2.43 3.91 -15.48
CA CYS A 20 -2.61 2.85 -16.48
C CYS A 20 -3.61 3.21 -17.57
N VAL A 21 -4.60 4.05 -17.26
CA VAL A 21 -5.59 4.52 -18.24
C VAL A 21 -5.29 5.92 -18.81
N GLY A 22 -4.10 6.45 -18.50
CA GLY A 22 -3.60 7.69 -19.10
C GLY A 22 -4.07 8.97 -18.44
N VAL A 23 -4.45 8.93 -17.16
CA VAL A 23 -4.81 10.14 -16.40
C VAL A 23 -3.58 11.03 -16.25
N ASN A 24 -3.70 12.29 -16.65
CA ASN A 24 -2.67 13.32 -16.55
C ASN A 24 -3.22 14.66 -16.04
N GLY A 25 -4.46 14.68 -15.55
CA GLY A 25 -5.12 15.85 -14.99
C GLY A 25 -5.26 15.78 -13.49
N ARG A 26 -6.08 16.69 -12.96
CA ARG A 26 -6.34 16.77 -11.53
C ARG A 26 -7.00 15.51 -10.99
N VAL A 27 -6.47 15.03 -9.87
CA VAL A 27 -6.99 13.90 -9.09
C VAL A 27 -7.42 14.40 -7.71
N VAL A 28 -8.53 13.93 -7.22
CA VAL A 28 -8.98 14.12 -5.83
C VAL A 28 -8.94 12.77 -5.12
N SER A 29 -8.21 12.71 -4.01
CA SER A 29 -8.10 11.52 -3.17
C SER A 29 -8.90 11.71 -1.88
N SER A 30 -9.61 10.68 -1.45
CA SER A 30 -10.31 10.62 -0.16
C SER A 30 -9.90 9.34 0.56
N ASN A 31 -9.53 9.45 1.84
CA ASN A 31 -9.05 8.33 2.64
C ASN A 31 -10.08 7.89 3.66
N THR A 32 -10.14 6.58 3.90
CA THR A 32 -10.91 5.98 4.98
C THR A 32 -9.96 5.23 5.91
N ILE A 33 -9.96 5.59 7.19
CA ILE A 33 -9.14 4.96 8.22
C ILE A 33 -10.06 4.28 9.22
N ASN A 34 -10.10 2.95 9.17
CA ASN A 34 -10.86 2.12 10.08
C ASN A 34 -9.91 1.46 11.07
N ARG A 35 -10.19 1.53 12.37
CA ARG A 35 -9.28 0.99 13.38
C ARG A 35 -10.01 0.23 14.48
N ASN A 36 -9.25 -0.60 15.17
CA ASN A 36 -9.56 -1.04 16.52
C ASN A 36 -8.97 -0.02 17.51
N ALA A 37 -9.81 0.74 18.20
CA ALA A 37 -9.33 1.81 19.09
C ALA A 37 -8.55 1.31 20.31
N LEU A 38 -8.72 0.04 20.69
CA LEU A 38 -7.96 -0.58 21.79
C LEU A 38 -6.50 -0.87 21.40
N ASN A 39 -6.28 -1.28 20.14
CA ASN A 39 -4.96 -1.67 19.65
C ASN A 39 -4.26 -0.57 18.86
N CYS A 40 -5.02 0.39 18.31
CA CYS A 40 -4.50 1.49 17.50
C CYS A 40 -4.87 2.84 18.15
N PRO A 41 -4.00 3.43 18.96
CA PRO A 41 -4.24 4.70 19.66
C PRO A 41 -4.32 5.89 18.67
N GLY A 42 -4.69 7.07 19.19
CA GLY A 42 -4.91 8.27 18.38
C GLY A 42 -3.69 8.73 17.58
N GLU A 43 -2.49 8.49 18.10
CA GLU A 43 -1.23 8.81 17.46
C GLU A 43 -1.01 8.06 16.14
N VAL A 44 -1.60 6.87 16.00
CA VAL A 44 -1.57 6.11 14.73
C VAL A 44 -2.43 6.82 13.68
N ILE A 45 -3.62 7.28 14.05
CA ILE A 45 -4.49 8.06 13.14
C ILE A 45 -3.82 9.37 12.73
N ASP A 46 -3.24 10.09 13.69
CA ASP A 46 -2.52 11.33 13.43
C ASP A 46 -1.38 11.09 12.42
N ALA A 47 -0.59 10.04 12.61
CA ALA A 47 0.48 9.67 11.70
C ALA A 47 -0.03 9.30 10.29
N LEU A 48 -1.16 8.61 10.18
CA LEU A 48 -1.77 8.26 8.90
C LEU A 48 -2.31 9.49 8.16
N ILE A 49 -2.99 10.40 8.86
CA ILE A 49 -3.51 11.63 8.27
C ILE A 49 -2.36 12.53 7.80
N ASN A 50 -1.37 12.77 8.66
CA ASN A 50 -0.21 13.59 8.33
C ASN A 50 0.64 12.93 7.23
N GLY A 51 0.77 11.61 7.23
CA GLY A 51 1.45 10.85 6.18
C GLY A 51 0.75 11.01 4.83
N SER A 52 -0.57 10.94 4.80
CA SER A 52 -1.36 11.16 3.59
C SER A 52 -1.12 12.56 3.01
N GLU A 53 -1.26 13.61 3.82
CA GLU A 53 -1.06 14.99 3.36
C GLU A 53 0.38 15.25 2.89
N SER A 54 1.36 14.71 3.61
CA SER A 54 2.78 14.79 3.24
C SER A 54 3.07 14.09 1.91
N PHE A 55 2.47 12.91 1.70
CA PHE A 55 2.66 12.17 0.46
C PHE A 55 1.98 12.86 -0.72
N LEU A 56 0.76 13.39 -0.55
CA LEU A 56 0.10 14.19 -1.58
C LEU A 56 0.92 15.44 -1.96
N ALA A 57 1.59 16.07 -0.99
CA ALA A 57 2.50 17.17 -1.27
C ALA A 57 3.70 16.70 -2.11
N THR A 58 4.32 15.59 -1.74
CA THR A 58 5.43 14.98 -2.51
C THR A 58 5.01 14.65 -3.94
N MET A 59 3.82 14.12 -4.14
CA MET A 59 3.30 13.84 -5.49
C MET A 59 3.12 15.12 -6.31
N ARG A 60 2.64 16.21 -5.72
CA ARG A 60 2.56 17.52 -6.39
C ARG A 60 3.94 18.03 -6.78
N ASP A 61 4.94 17.88 -5.93
CA ASP A 61 6.33 18.26 -6.24
C ASP A 61 6.91 17.42 -7.39
N CYS A 62 6.45 16.16 -7.55
CA CYS A 62 6.76 15.31 -8.70
C CYS A 62 5.91 15.62 -9.96
N GLY A 63 5.03 16.60 -9.91
CA GLY A 63 4.22 17.03 -11.05
C GLY A 63 2.86 16.33 -11.17
N VAL A 64 2.45 15.54 -10.18
CA VAL A 64 1.12 14.91 -10.14
C VAL A 64 0.12 15.87 -9.49
N GLU A 65 -0.89 16.31 -10.24
CA GLU A 65 -1.90 17.27 -9.74
C GLU A 65 -2.93 16.55 -8.84
N ILE A 66 -2.56 16.20 -7.61
CA ILE A 66 -3.40 15.48 -6.66
C ILE A 66 -3.68 16.29 -5.40
N TYR A 67 -4.93 16.23 -4.92
CA TYR A 67 -5.42 16.98 -3.76
C TYR A 67 -6.27 16.10 -2.85
N SER A 68 -6.22 16.40 -1.55
CA SER A 68 -7.11 15.78 -0.58
C SER A 68 -8.55 16.27 -0.75
N GLY A 69 -9.48 15.35 -0.82
CA GLY A 69 -10.93 15.57 -0.73
C GLY A 69 -11.47 15.39 0.68
N GLY A 70 -10.58 15.17 1.67
CA GLY A 70 -10.93 14.80 3.01
C GLY A 70 -10.98 13.28 3.19
N GLY A 71 -11.66 12.85 4.23
CA GLY A 71 -11.79 11.41 4.54
C GLY A 71 -12.66 11.16 5.75
N GLU A 72 -12.69 9.92 6.18
CA GLU A 72 -13.45 9.44 7.33
C GLU A 72 -12.56 8.57 8.23
N THR A 73 -12.78 8.65 9.53
CA THR A 73 -12.18 7.73 10.50
C THR A 73 -13.26 7.05 11.31
N ALA A 74 -13.16 5.73 11.50
CA ALA A 74 -14.13 4.98 12.28
C ALA A 74 -13.46 3.98 13.23
N ASP A 75 -14.08 3.78 14.40
CA ASP A 75 -13.76 2.66 15.27
C ASP A 75 -14.60 1.46 14.86
N VAL A 76 -13.93 0.43 14.38
CA VAL A 76 -14.55 -0.80 13.89
C VAL A 76 -13.94 -2.04 14.57
N GLY A 77 -13.65 -1.94 15.85
CA GLY A 77 -12.99 -2.97 16.65
C GLY A 77 -13.66 -4.36 16.61
N ASP A 78 -14.94 -4.42 16.28
CA ASP A 78 -15.65 -5.71 16.08
C ASP A 78 -15.32 -6.36 14.74
N LEU A 79 -14.72 -5.65 13.79
CA LEU A 79 -14.42 -6.13 12.44
C LEU A 79 -12.92 -6.30 12.19
N THR A 80 -12.07 -5.53 12.85
CA THR A 80 -10.61 -5.62 12.67
C THR A 80 -9.88 -5.58 14.01
N GLY A 81 -8.80 -6.33 14.10
CA GLY A 81 -7.90 -6.31 15.26
C GLY A 81 -6.88 -5.16 15.24
N THR A 82 -6.68 -4.52 14.09
CA THR A 82 -5.65 -3.48 13.92
C THR A 82 -6.21 -2.24 13.23
N VAL A 83 -5.66 -1.87 12.08
CA VAL A 83 -6.07 -0.73 11.27
C VAL A 83 -6.21 -1.15 9.81
N VAL A 84 -7.22 -0.61 9.14
CA VAL A 84 -7.41 -0.73 7.69
C VAL A 84 -7.41 0.68 7.13
N VAL A 85 -6.51 0.94 6.19
CA VAL A 85 -6.42 2.22 5.48
C VAL A 85 -6.77 1.98 4.02
N ASP A 86 -7.78 2.66 3.56
CA ASP A 86 -8.24 2.60 2.19
C ASP A 86 -8.33 4.00 1.60
N SER A 87 -8.27 4.11 0.28
CA SER A 87 -8.45 5.38 -0.40
C SER A 87 -9.27 5.22 -1.67
N CYS A 88 -9.87 6.31 -2.07
CA CYS A 88 -10.58 6.44 -3.33
C CYS A 88 -9.99 7.63 -4.09
N ALA A 89 -9.66 7.44 -5.36
CA ALA A 89 -9.19 8.51 -6.22
C ALA A 89 -10.17 8.77 -7.35
N VAL A 90 -10.51 10.02 -7.57
CA VAL A 90 -11.48 10.45 -8.59
C VAL A 90 -10.85 11.51 -9.48
N THR A 91 -11.07 11.35 -10.78
CA THR A 91 -10.63 12.32 -11.79
C THR A 91 -11.64 12.42 -12.92
N ALA A 92 -11.52 13.44 -13.73
CA ALA A 92 -12.27 13.59 -14.97
C ALA A 92 -11.32 13.80 -16.14
N MET A 93 -11.52 13.03 -17.20
CA MET A 93 -10.72 13.14 -18.44
C MET A 93 -11.60 13.08 -19.68
N ARG A 94 -11.09 13.58 -20.79
CA ARG A 94 -11.81 13.46 -22.06
C ARG A 94 -11.75 12.01 -22.54
N LYS A 95 -12.87 11.48 -23.01
CA LYS A 95 -12.97 10.10 -23.49
C LYS A 95 -11.91 9.76 -24.57
N LYS A 96 -11.52 10.73 -25.39
CA LYS A 96 -10.52 10.53 -26.44
C LYS A 96 -9.08 10.36 -25.92
N ASP A 97 -8.82 10.76 -24.68
CA ASP A 97 -7.51 10.68 -24.04
C ASP A 97 -7.37 9.39 -23.20
N LEU A 98 -8.47 8.62 -23.07
CA LEU A 98 -8.48 7.37 -22.34
C LEU A 98 -7.65 6.33 -23.09
N ILE A 99 -6.65 5.78 -22.40
CA ILE A 99 -5.90 4.62 -22.88
C ILE A 99 -6.71 3.35 -22.60
N SER A 100 -7.02 2.61 -23.63
CA SER A 100 -7.72 1.33 -23.54
C SER A 100 -6.89 0.21 -24.16
N ASN A 101 -7.09 -1.01 -23.66
CA ASN A 101 -6.39 -2.17 -24.20
C ASN A 101 -6.79 -2.44 -25.65
N SER A 102 -5.76 -2.65 -26.51
CA SER A 102 -5.92 -3.12 -27.88
C SER A 102 -4.83 -4.17 -28.15
N ILE A 103 -5.04 -5.36 -27.60
CA ILE A 103 -4.04 -6.44 -27.71
C ILE A 103 -4.15 -7.10 -29.09
N THR A 104 -3.03 -7.08 -29.81
CA THR A 104 -2.90 -7.71 -31.13
C THR A 104 -1.67 -8.62 -31.16
N PRO A 105 -1.57 -9.56 -32.12
CA PRO A 105 -0.35 -10.34 -32.30
C PRO A 105 0.88 -9.47 -32.57
N ASN A 106 2.04 -9.92 -32.13
CA ASN A 106 3.36 -9.28 -32.31
C ASN A 106 3.59 -8.02 -31.45
N LEU A 107 2.83 -7.79 -30.39
CA LEU A 107 3.16 -6.78 -29.38
C LEU A 107 4.31 -7.27 -28.49
N ALA A 108 5.17 -6.34 -28.09
CA ALA A 108 6.18 -6.58 -27.06
C ALA A 108 5.54 -6.61 -25.68
N ILE A 109 5.97 -7.54 -24.83
CA ILE A 109 5.63 -7.56 -23.42
C ILE A 109 6.74 -6.84 -22.67
N VAL A 110 6.39 -5.80 -21.92
CA VAL A 110 7.31 -5.05 -21.07
C VAL A 110 6.91 -5.24 -19.61
N GLY A 111 7.84 -5.74 -18.81
CA GLY A 111 7.68 -5.86 -17.36
C GLY A 111 8.50 -4.80 -16.64
N LEU A 112 7.91 -4.16 -15.65
CA LEU A 112 8.62 -3.29 -14.73
C LEU A 112 9.04 -4.12 -13.51
N GLY A 113 10.30 -3.93 -13.05
CA GLY A 113 10.74 -4.53 -11.78
C GLY A 113 10.00 -3.90 -10.61
N SER A 114 9.54 -4.72 -9.66
CA SER A 114 8.92 -4.20 -8.44
C SER A 114 9.94 -3.76 -7.40
N ALA A 115 11.10 -4.42 -7.33
CA ALA A 115 12.20 -3.98 -6.47
C ALA A 115 12.93 -2.77 -7.07
N GLY A 116 13.33 -1.83 -6.24
CA GLY A 116 14.07 -0.65 -6.68
C GLY A 116 13.81 0.57 -5.82
N GLN A 117 13.90 1.74 -6.43
CA GLN A 117 13.65 3.01 -5.78
C GLN A 117 12.96 3.97 -6.74
N SER A 118 11.74 4.37 -6.43
CA SER A 118 11.03 5.42 -7.16
C SER A 118 11.61 6.80 -6.86
N SER A 119 11.34 7.78 -7.71
CA SER A 119 11.84 9.15 -7.53
C SER A 119 11.35 9.84 -6.24
N TYR A 120 10.25 9.39 -5.68
CA TYR A 120 9.67 9.91 -4.44
C TYR A 120 10.08 9.10 -3.19
N GLU A 121 10.73 7.96 -3.34
CA GLU A 121 11.19 7.13 -2.23
C GLU A 121 12.58 7.54 -1.74
N LYS A 122 12.80 7.45 -0.44
CA LYS A 122 14.08 7.81 0.20
C LYS A 122 15.12 6.70 0.13
N THR A 123 14.69 5.46 0.04
CA THR A 123 15.53 4.25 0.05
C THR A 123 15.07 3.28 -1.00
N GLN A 124 15.96 2.37 -1.38
CA GLN A 124 15.63 1.22 -2.20
C GLN A 124 14.78 0.24 -1.39
N ASN A 125 13.78 -0.37 -2.01
CA ASN A 125 12.89 -1.35 -1.39
C ASN A 125 12.99 -2.73 -2.05
N SER A 126 12.49 -3.76 -1.33
CA SER A 126 12.50 -5.15 -1.78
C SER A 126 11.47 -5.45 -2.87
N GLY A 127 10.47 -4.58 -3.04
CA GLY A 127 9.38 -4.73 -3.98
C GLY A 127 8.18 -5.53 -3.46
N ILE A 128 8.04 -5.69 -2.14
CA ILE A 128 6.82 -6.19 -1.53
C ILE A 128 5.77 -5.07 -1.62
N GLY A 129 4.78 -5.26 -2.49
CA GLY A 129 3.71 -4.30 -2.69
C GLY A 129 2.44 -4.66 -1.90
N SER A 130 1.47 -3.74 -1.88
CA SER A 130 0.17 -3.94 -1.20
C SER A 130 -0.63 -5.10 -1.80
N ASN A 131 -0.61 -5.27 -3.12
CA ASN A 131 -1.25 -6.39 -3.78
C ASN A 131 -0.54 -7.70 -3.44
N GLY A 132 -1.29 -8.67 -2.91
CA GLY A 132 -0.75 -9.95 -2.46
C GLY A 132 -0.02 -9.91 -1.11
N LEU A 133 0.00 -8.77 -0.42
CA LEU A 133 0.72 -8.61 0.85
C LEU A 133 0.28 -9.63 1.92
N THR A 134 -1.00 -9.96 2.00
CA THR A 134 -1.49 -10.97 2.95
C THR A 134 -0.83 -12.32 2.72
N SER A 135 -0.78 -12.78 1.46
CA SER A 135 -0.11 -14.04 1.09
C SER A 135 1.39 -13.96 1.37
N ALA A 136 2.05 -12.91 0.88
CA ALA A 136 3.48 -12.70 1.07
C ALA A 136 3.85 -12.70 2.58
N ARG A 137 3.09 -11.99 3.41
CA ARG A 137 3.31 -11.94 4.85
C ARG A 137 3.25 -13.32 5.50
N HIS A 138 2.25 -14.14 5.14
CA HIS A 138 2.10 -15.47 5.72
C HIS A 138 3.07 -16.50 5.14
N GLU A 139 3.49 -16.36 3.90
CA GLU A 139 4.39 -17.30 3.23
C GLU A 139 5.87 -16.97 3.42
N LEU A 140 6.22 -15.70 3.61
CA LEU A 140 7.62 -15.28 3.79
C LEU A 140 8.03 -15.17 5.26
N LEU A 141 7.17 -14.62 6.11
CA LEU A 141 7.53 -14.32 7.50
C LEU A 141 7.33 -15.52 8.42
N CYS A 142 8.21 -15.64 9.40
CA CYS A 142 8.25 -16.78 10.32
C CYS A 142 7.17 -16.70 11.41
N GLN A 143 6.88 -17.86 12.00
CA GLN A 143 5.83 -18.10 13.01
C GLN A 143 5.91 -17.14 14.21
N ARG A 144 7.08 -16.64 14.56
CA ARG A 144 7.30 -15.67 15.63
C ARG A 144 6.41 -14.45 15.52
N TYR A 145 6.10 -14.00 14.28
CA TYR A 145 5.21 -12.85 14.06
C TYR A 145 3.76 -13.17 14.42
N GLY A 146 3.29 -14.36 14.09
CA GLY A 146 1.95 -14.82 14.49
C GLY A 146 1.80 -15.00 16.01
N GLU A 147 2.83 -15.50 16.68
CA GLU A 147 2.85 -15.61 18.14
C GLU A 147 2.87 -14.26 18.85
N LYS A 148 3.62 -13.31 18.30
CA LYS A 148 3.79 -11.97 18.88
C LYS A 148 2.62 -11.04 18.59
N TYR A 149 1.96 -11.18 17.45
CA TYR A 149 0.92 -10.28 16.93
C TYR A 149 -0.32 -11.08 16.48
N PRO A 150 -1.01 -11.78 17.39
CA PRO A 150 -2.16 -12.61 17.02
C PRO A 150 -3.34 -11.81 16.44
N GLU A 151 -3.38 -10.51 16.67
CA GLU A 151 -4.39 -9.59 16.13
C GLU A 151 -4.24 -9.32 14.63
N THR A 152 -3.17 -9.77 14.00
CA THR A 152 -2.86 -9.50 12.59
C THR A 152 -3.43 -10.51 11.61
N PHE A 153 -4.10 -11.55 12.09
CA PHE A 153 -4.71 -12.59 11.26
C PHE A 153 -6.00 -13.12 11.89
N ASP A 154 -6.82 -13.79 11.08
CA ASP A 154 -8.05 -14.41 11.56
C ASP A 154 -7.73 -15.65 12.40
N SER A 155 -8.24 -15.71 13.63
CA SER A 155 -8.04 -16.81 14.58
C SER A 155 -8.61 -18.16 14.11
N ASN A 156 -9.47 -18.16 13.08
CA ASN A 156 -10.01 -19.39 12.48
C ASN A 156 -9.12 -19.99 11.40
N LEU A 157 -8.04 -19.28 11.00
CA LEU A 157 -7.06 -19.85 10.07
C LEU A 157 -6.29 -21.01 10.72
N GLN A 158 -6.00 -22.01 9.91
CA GLN A 158 -5.14 -23.12 10.35
C GLN A 158 -3.73 -22.60 10.64
N SER A 159 -3.15 -23.02 11.76
CA SER A 159 -1.84 -22.54 12.22
C SER A 159 -0.69 -22.80 11.23
N ASN A 160 -0.81 -23.82 10.39
CA ASN A 160 0.17 -24.11 9.34
C ASN A 160 0.07 -23.21 8.10
N LEU A 161 -0.92 -22.32 8.06
CA LEU A 161 -1.10 -21.31 7.01
C LEU A 161 -0.76 -19.88 7.49
N VAL A 162 -0.39 -19.74 8.78
CA VAL A 162 -0.14 -18.45 9.41
C VAL A 162 1.34 -18.28 9.68
N TYR A 163 1.98 -17.30 9.05
CA TYR A 163 3.40 -16.98 9.21
C TYR A 163 4.29 -18.24 9.13
N CYS A 164 4.12 -19.01 8.07
CA CYS A 164 4.80 -20.28 7.87
C CYS A 164 6.11 -20.16 7.08
N GLY A 165 6.54 -18.96 6.76
CA GLY A 165 7.78 -18.69 6.05
C GLY A 165 9.03 -18.80 6.92
N PRO A 166 10.23 -18.75 6.30
CA PRO A 166 11.49 -18.88 7.02
C PRO A 166 12.13 -17.56 7.45
N TYR A 167 11.61 -16.39 7.04
CA TYR A 167 12.30 -15.11 7.15
C TYR A 167 11.78 -14.23 8.29
N GLU A 168 12.68 -13.40 8.80
CA GLU A 168 12.35 -12.18 9.54
C GLU A 168 12.41 -10.95 8.61
N LEU A 169 11.76 -9.83 9.01
CA LEU A 169 11.73 -8.60 8.20
C LEU A 169 13.12 -8.07 7.85
N ASN A 170 14.08 -8.20 8.79
CA ASN A 170 15.45 -7.71 8.62
C ASN A 170 16.40 -8.75 8.00
N ASP A 171 15.90 -9.90 7.57
CA ASP A 171 16.73 -10.86 6.86
C ASP A 171 17.06 -10.34 5.46
N SER A 172 18.31 -10.53 5.05
CA SER A 172 18.73 -10.15 3.70
C SER A 172 18.15 -11.11 2.66
N LEU A 173 17.67 -10.54 1.57
CA LEU A 173 17.26 -11.33 0.42
C LEU A 173 18.46 -12.06 -0.21
N PRO A 174 18.29 -13.31 -0.69
CA PRO A 174 19.37 -14.05 -1.34
C PRO A 174 19.99 -13.24 -2.49
N ASN A 175 21.32 -13.12 -2.48
CA ASN A 175 22.11 -12.40 -3.49
C ASN A 175 21.80 -10.90 -3.61
N SER A 176 21.31 -10.27 -2.58
CA SER A 176 20.94 -8.85 -2.53
C SER A 176 21.39 -8.23 -1.21
N ASN A 177 21.51 -6.91 -1.20
CA ASN A 177 21.69 -6.12 0.03
C ASN A 177 20.36 -5.57 0.56
N LEU A 178 19.24 -5.98 -0.04
CA LEU A 178 17.91 -5.60 0.40
C LEU A 178 17.42 -6.55 1.49
N GLU A 179 16.64 -6.02 2.42
CA GLU A 179 15.95 -6.79 3.46
C GLU A 179 14.62 -7.34 2.92
N VAL A 180 14.00 -8.26 3.64
CA VAL A 180 12.73 -8.88 3.26
C VAL A 180 11.58 -7.87 3.37
N GLY A 181 11.59 -7.02 4.39
CA GLY A 181 10.53 -6.06 4.66
C GLY A 181 10.91 -4.59 4.58
#